data_6acdf596a6bd15de5c50459b0b6efea5
#
_entry.id   6acdf596a6bd15de5c50459b0b6efea5
#
_cell.length_a   1.000
_cell.length_b   1.000
_cell.length_c   1.000
_cell.angle_alpha   90.00
_cell.angle_beta   90.00
_cell.angle_gamma   90.00
#
_symmetry.space_group_name_H-M   'P 1'
#
loop_
_entity.id
_entity.type
_entity.pdbx_description
1 polymer ?
#
loop_
_entity_poly.entity_id
_entity_poly.type
_entity_poly.pdbx_seq_one_letter_code
_entity_poly.pdbx_strand_id
1 'polypeptide(L)'
;MGVRQVIPRDAIPSVENPSFGTAYPGEGEDLVVAVGGDPPRAYPLRYLDFHEVVNDSLGGDPIAVTWCPLCGSAAVYGRRHGGRVLEFGVSGKLADDDLVMYDRETESEWKQSSGECIAGQFEGDTLSVRPAATMPWRAFRGSHPEGVVLQRPGGESEAAGDGDDPDDIDYGESPYDEYFEREGFGYDAYYGESTREWDREDLGPKTVVLGVEEGDAALGFPLPWVRGASGVVQTAVGGRDAVVFATETAGIHGYADPGYEFERDGEAFVADGTRWDSATGRAADGRRLERLATRRLFAFAWQDDHGPGAFYSP
;
A
#
# COMPACT_ATOMS: atom_id res chain seq x y z
N MET A 1 10.98 16.98 8.99
CA MET A 1 9.57 16.52 8.87
C MET A 1 8.65 17.69 9.22
N GLY A 2 7.83 18.12 8.26
CA GLY A 2 6.82 19.17 8.44
C GLY A 2 5.44 18.54 8.67
N VAL A 3 4.81 18.79 9.82
CA VAL A 3 3.44 18.32 10.10
C VAL A 3 2.48 19.51 10.00
N ARG A 4 1.39 19.34 9.22
CA ARG A 4 0.35 20.38 9.07
C ARG A 4 -1.07 19.78 9.17
N GLN A 5 -1.99 20.49 9.83
CA GLN A 5 -3.42 20.16 9.82
C GLN A 5 -4.03 20.66 8.50
N VAL A 6 -4.70 19.80 7.76
CA VAL A 6 -5.33 20.14 6.47
C VAL A 6 -6.86 20.02 6.49
N ILE A 7 -7.39 19.06 7.23
CA ILE A 7 -8.83 18.85 7.45
C ILE A 7 -9.07 18.52 8.93
N PRO A 8 -10.30 18.59 9.46
CA PRO A 8 -10.61 18.14 10.81
C PRO A 8 -10.29 16.66 11.03
N ARG A 9 -10.01 16.26 12.28
CA ARG A 9 -9.85 14.87 12.68
C ARG A 9 -11.12 14.08 12.35
N ASP A 10 -10.98 12.87 11.81
CA ASP A 10 -12.06 11.96 11.38
C ASP A 10 -13.03 12.56 10.34
N ALA A 11 -12.67 13.67 9.67
CA ALA A 11 -13.41 14.16 8.51
C ALA A 11 -13.39 13.17 7.33
N ILE A 12 -12.33 12.35 7.26
CA ILE A 12 -12.30 11.12 6.48
C ILE A 12 -12.45 9.97 7.50
N PRO A 13 -13.61 9.27 7.53
CA PRO A 13 -13.89 8.28 8.56
C PRO A 13 -13.15 6.97 8.31
N SER A 14 -12.44 6.45 9.32
CA SER A 14 -11.93 5.09 9.28
C SER A 14 -13.06 4.06 9.35
N VAL A 15 -12.85 2.87 8.79
CA VAL A 15 -13.78 1.75 8.85
C VAL A 15 -13.44 0.86 10.07
N GLU A 16 -14.34 0.77 11.04
CA GLU A 16 -14.12 0.06 12.30
C GLU A 16 -14.71 -1.36 12.30
N ASN A 17 -15.81 -1.57 11.58
CA ASN A 17 -16.52 -2.84 11.50
C ASN A 17 -16.69 -3.28 10.04
N PRO A 18 -15.61 -3.66 9.35
CA PRO A 18 -15.68 -3.99 7.94
C PRO A 18 -16.55 -5.22 7.69
N SER A 19 -17.42 -5.15 6.68
CA SER A 19 -18.18 -6.28 6.19
C SER A 19 -17.58 -6.80 4.88
N PHE A 20 -17.66 -8.11 4.65
CA PHE A 20 -17.07 -8.75 3.49
C PHE A 20 -18.09 -9.61 2.74
N GLY A 21 -17.93 -9.69 1.43
CA GLY A 21 -18.74 -10.50 0.54
C GLY A 21 -17.93 -11.01 -0.65
N THR A 22 -18.59 -11.76 -1.53
CA THR A 22 -17.96 -12.30 -2.74
C THR A 22 -18.20 -11.45 -3.99
N ALA A 23 -19.19 -10.54 -3.92
CA ALA A 23 -19.52 -9.64 -5.03
C ALA A 23 -18.76 -8.32 -4.89
N TYR A 24 -18.21 -7.84 -5.98
CA TYR A 24 -17.57 -6.55 -6.13
C TYR A 24 -18.20 -5.81 -7.32
N PRO A 25 -18.76 -4.62 -7.13
CA PRO A 25 -19.45 -3.89 -8.20
C PRO A 25 -18.49 -3.09 -9.11
N GLY A 26 -17.20 -3.07 -8.79
CA GLY A 26 -16.19 -2.39 -9.59
C GLY A 26 -15.66 -3.23 -10.76
N GLU A 27 -14.61 -2.72 -11.40
CA GLU A 27 -14.02 -3.30 -12.59
C GLU A 27 -12.88 -4.28 -12.26
N GLY A 28 -12.51 -5.12 -13.24
CA GLY A 28 -11.43 -6.09 -13.08
C GLY A 28 -10.05 -5.44 -12.88
N GLU A 29 -9.87 -4.23 -13.39
CA GLU A 29 -8.62 -3.46 -13.30
C GLU A 29 -8.49 -2.67 -12.00
N ASP A 30 -9.56 -2.52 -11.23
CA ASP A 30 -9.51 -1.80 -9.96
C ASP A 30 -8.46 -2.42 -9.03
N LEU A 31 -7.64 -1.56 -8.45
CA LEU A 31 -6.62 -2.01 -7.52
C LEU A 31 -7.23 -2.35 -6.16
N VAL A 32 -6.76 -3.43 -5.61
CA VAL A 32 -7.12 -3.87 -4.25
C VAL A 32 -5.85 -4.15 -3.44
N VAL A 33 -5.90 -3.86 -2.14
CA VAL A 33 -4.92 -4.41 -1.20
C VAL A 33 -5.39 -5.82 -0.84
N ALA A 34 -4.58 -6.82 -1.17
CA ALA A 34 -4.85 -8.23 -0.90
C ALA A 34 -4.06 -8.69 0.33
N VAL A 35 -4.77 -9.21 1.32
CA VAL A 35 -4.19 -9.75 2.54
C VAL A 35 -4.49 -11.24 2.63
N GLY A 36 -3.45 -12.05 2.86
CA GLY A 36 -3.59 -13.49 3.02
C GLY A 36 -4.36 -13.81 4.31
N GLY A 37 -5.19 -14.86 4.28
CA GLY A 37 -5.99 -15.31 5.40
C GLY A 37 -6.86 -16.50 4.99
N ASP A 38 -7.77 -16.87 5.85
CA ASP A 38 -8.79 -17.89 5.59
C ASP A 38 -10.18 -17.34 5.98
N PRO A 39 -10.95 -16.84 4.98
CA PRO A 39 -10.57 -16.62 3.57
C PRO A 39 -9.61 -15.42 3.39
N PRO A 40 -8.87 -15.36 2.25
CA PRO A 40 -8.13 -14.16 1.86
C PRO A 40 -9.07 -12.97 1.65
N ARG A 41 -8.59 -11.74 1.96
CA ARG A 41 -9.39 -10.52 1.88
C ARG A 41 -8.81 -9.52 0.90
N ALA A 42 -9.69 -8.86 0.15
CA ALA A 42 -9.37 -7.75 -0.73
C ALA A 42 -10.02 -6.44 -0.21
N TYR A 43 -9.26 -5.36 -0.23
CA TYR A 43 -9.70 -4.02 0.17
C TYR A 43 -9.53 -3.10 -1.04
N PRO A 44 -10.62 -2.73 -1.74
CA PRO A 44 -10.55 -1.89 -2.92
C PRO A 44 -10.01 -0.50 -2.61
N LEU A 45 -9.01 -0.02 -3.36
CA LEU A 45 -8.45 1.32 -3.18
C LEU A 45 -9.53 2.39 -3.37
N ARG A 46 -10.47 2.20 -4.31
CA ARG A 46 -11.60 3.12 -4.51
C ARG A 46 -12.48 3.33 -3.27
N TYR A 47 -12.49 2.37 -2.32
CA TYR A 47 -13.16 2.58 -1.04
C TYR A 47 -12.23 3.28 -0.06
N LEU A 48 -10.94 2.92 -0.08
CA LEU A 48 -9.93 3.56 0.74
C LEU A 48 -9.65 5.01 0.36
N ASP A 49 -9.95 5.45 -0.87
CA ASP A 49 -9.91 6.85 -1.28
C ASP A 49 -10.82 7.75 -0.40
N PHE A 50 -11.87 7.18 0.18
CA PHE A 50 -12.84 7.87 1.03
C PHE A 50 -12.72 7.53 2.52
N HIS A 51 -11.91 6.54 2.88
CA HIS A 51 -11.81 6.05 4.26
C HIS A 51 -10.39 5.96 4.80
N GLU A 52 -9.39 5.85 3.92
CA GLU A 52 -7.95 5.79 4.18
C GLU A 52 -7.50 4.68 5.14
N VAL A 53 -8.29 4.31 6.15
CA VAL A 53 -7.97 3.31 7.18
C VAL A 53 -9.12 2.32 7.37
N VAL A 54 -8.81 1.02 7.33
CA VAL A 54 -9.74 -0.06 7.71
C VAL A 54 -9.16 -0.84 8.88
N ASN A 55 -9.79 -0.74 10.05
CA ASN A 55 -9.46 -1.53 11.23
C ASN A 55 -10.15 -2.89 11.13
N ASP A 56 -9.37 -3.94 10.92
CA ASP A 56 -9.90 -5.31 10.74
C ASP A 56 -9.27 -6.31 11.70
N SER A 57 -9.76 -7.53 11.67
CA SER A 57 -9.19 -8.68 12.38
C SER A 57 -9.21 -9.90 11.48
N LEU A 58 -8.06 -10.41 11.14
CA LEU A 58 -7.88 -11.56 10.24
C LEU A 58 -7.42 -12.79 11.02
N GLY A 59 -8.31 -13.79 11.16
CA GLY A 59 -8.00 -14.98 11.97
C GLY A 59 -7.72 -14.68 13.44
N GLY A 60 -8.26 -13.58 13.98
CA GLY A 60 -8.00 -13.12 15.36
C GLY A 60 -6.75 -12.24 15.51
N ASP A 61 -6.01 -11.99 14.44
CA ASP A 61 -4.90 -11.04 14.42
C ASP A 61 -5.41 -9.66 13.96
N PRO A 62 -5.39 -8.63 14.83
CA PRO A 62 -5.87 -7.31 14.47
C PRO A 62 -4.89 -6.60 13.53
N ILE A 63 -5.41 -6.12 12.42
CA ILE A 63 -4.67 -5.41 11.38
C ILE A 63 -5.32 -4.08 11.01
N ALA A 64 -4.53 -3.13 10.54
CA ALA A 64 -4.99 -1.92 9.86
C ALA A 64 -4.55 -1.98 8.40
N VAL A 65 -5.50 -1.90 7.48
CA VAL A 65 -5.23 -1.73 6.05
C VAL A 65 -5.34 -0.25 5.76
N THR A 66 -4.26 0.34 5.24
CA THR A 66 -4.15 1.79 5.12
C THR A 66 -3.79 2.22 3.70
N TRP A 67 -4.26 3.40 3.33
CA TRP A 67 -4.00 4.00 2.02
C TRP A 67 -3.84 5.51 2.15
N CYS A 68 -2.75 6.04 1.60
CA CYS A 68 -2.56 7.48 1.40
C CYS A 68 -2.58 7.77 -0.10
N PRO A 69 -3.65 8.34 -0.67
CA PRO A 69 -3.73 8.62 -2.10
C PRO A 69 -2.65 9.57 -2.59
N LEU A 70 -2.31 10.60 -1.80
CA LEU A 70 -1.29 11.57 -2.16
C LEU A 70 0.09 10.93 -2.34
N CYS A 71 0.43 9.96 -1.48
CA CYS A 71 1.69 9.23 -1.52
C CYS A 71 1.63 7.96 -2.38
N GLY A 72 0.44 7.59 -2.89
CA GLY A 72 0.21 6.30 -3.53
C GLY A 72 0.60 5.12 -2.61
N SER A 73 0.54 5.35 -1.28
CA SER A 73 1.05 4.43 -0.27
C SER A 73 -0.03 3.48 0.23
N ALA A 74 0.14 2.19 -0.03
CA ALA A 74 -0.65 1.12 0.55
C ALA A 74 0.22 0.29 1.51
N ALA A 75 -0.19 0.22 2.77
CA ALA A 75 0.48 -0.56 3.80
C ALA A 75 -0.52 -1.28 4.70
N VAL A 76 -0.12 -2.44 5.22
CA VAL A 76 -0.90 -3.18 6.21
C VAL A 76 -0.08 -3.30 7.48
N TYR A 77 -0.64 -2.87 8.60
CA TYR A 77 0.02 -2.87 9.88
C TYR A 77 -0.66 -3.80 10.88
N GLY A 78 0.15 -4.44 11.74
CA GLY A 78 -0.37 -5.09 12.94
C GLY A 78 -0.80 -4.03 13.97
N ARG A 79 -2.00 -4.19 14.53
CA ARG A 79 -2.56 -3.24 15.51
C ARG A 79 -2.23 -3.59 16.97
N ARG A 80 -1.46 -4.67 17.23
CA ARG A 80 -0.99 -4.96 18.60
C ARG A 80 0.30 -4.19 18.87
N HIS A 81 0.23 -3.21 19.77
CA HIS A 81 1.37 -2.40 20.14
C HIS A 81 1.30 -2.00 21.63
N GLY A 82 2.43 -1.93 22.34
CA GLY A 82 2.48 -1.52 23.73
C GLY A 82 1.54 -2.34 24.67
N GLY A 83 1.27 -3.61 24.36
CA GLY A 83 0.35 -4.47 25.14
C GLY A 83 -1.14 -4.17 24.89
N ARG A 84 -1.48 -3.37 23.91
CA ARG A 84 -2.84 -2.96 23.52
C ARG A 84 -3.17 -3.43 22.10
N VAL A 85 -4.44 -3.37 21.75
CA VAL A 85 -4.91 -3.40 20.36
C VAL A 85 -5.31 -1.98 20.02
N LEU A 86 -4.57 -1.37 19.11
CA LEU A 86 -4.83 0.01 18.70
C LEU A 86 -5.94 0.05 17.64
N GLU A 87 -6.76 1.10 17.69
CA GLU A 87 -7.74 1.43 16.66
C GLU A 87 -7.36 2.75 16.01
N PHE A 88 -7.08 2.71 14.71
CA PHE A 88 -6.56 3.85 13.97
C PHE A 88 -7.67 4.68 13.34
N GLY A 89 -7.55 5.99 13.45
CA GLY A 89 -8.35 6.99 12.74
C GLY A 89 -7.48 7.93 11.90
N VAL A 90 -8.13 8.76 11.10
CA VAL A 90 -7.49 9.78 10.26
C VAL A 90 -7.37 11.06 11.06
N SER A 91 -6.14 11.53 11.31
CA SER A 91 -5.91 12.73 12.15
C SER A 91 -6.30 14.05 11.46
N GLY A 92 -6.42 14.02 10.12
CA GLY A 92 -6.58 15.21 9.28
C GLY A 92 -5.29 15.99 9.11
N LYS A 93 -4.14 15.43 9.54
CA LYS A 93 -2.81 16.00 9.37
C LYS A 93 -2.05 15.27 8.27
N LEU A 94 -1.08 15.99 7.69
CA LEU A 94 -0.06 15.44 6.81
C LEU A 94 1.32 15.68 7.40
N ALA A 95 2.22 14.70 7.25
CA ALA A 95 3.64 14.79 7.58
C ALA A 95 4.45 14.58 6.30
N ASP A 96 5.09 15.64 5.77
CA ASP A 96 5.76 15.65 4.47
C ASP A 96 4.83 15.13 3.33
N ASP A 97 3.57 15.62 3.33
CA ASP A 97 2.46 15.23 2.42
C ASP A 97 1.92 13.81 2.60
N ASP A 98 2.37 13.07 3.60
CA ASP A 98 1.88 11.75 3.92
C ASP A 98 0.81 11.78 5.02
N LEU A 99 -0.18 10.91 4.91
CA LEU A 99 -1.23 10.72 5.90
C LEU A 99 -0.66 10.49 7.29
N VAL A 100 -1.15 11.25 8.27
CA VAL A 100 -0.94 10.97 9.68
C VAL A 100 -2.18 10.29 10.25
N MET A 101 -2.03 9.04 10.64
CA MET A 101 -3.02 8.31 11.43
C MET A 101 -2.87 8.69 12.91
N TYR A 102 -3.90 8.45 13.72
CA TYR A 102 -3.78 8.48 15.17
C TYR A 102 -4.42 7.22 15.76
N ASP A 103 -3.92 6.73 16.90
CA ASP A 103 -4.61 5.67 17.62
C ASP A 103 -5.56 6.25 18.68
N ARG A 104 -6.76 5.62 18.83
CA ARG A 104 -7.81 6.09 19.74
C ARG A 104 -7.49 5.82 21.19
N GLU A 105 -6.58 4.87 21.49
CA GLU A 105 -6.24 4.44 22.86
C GLU A 105 -5.27 5.39 23.55
N THR A 106 -4.35 6.02 22.80
CA THR A 106 -3.30 6.89 23.37
C THR A 106 -3.21 8.23 22.69
N GLU A 107 -3.96 8.45 21.62
CA GLU A 107 -3.89 9.63 20.75
C GLU A 107 -2.48 9.88 20.17
N SER A 108 -1.64 8.82 20.12
CA SER A 108 -0.35 8.90 19.45
C SER A 108 -0.56 9.01 17.94
N GLU A 109 0.32 9.77 17.27
CA GLU A 109 0.25 10.06 15.84
C GLU A 109 1.30 9.25 15.08
N TRP A 110 0.89 8.65 13.97
CA TRP A 110 1.67 7.69 13.20
C TRP A 110 1.72 8.10 11.74
N LYS A 111 2.90 8.23 11.17
CA LYS A 111 3.07 8.47 9.74
C LYS A 111 2.71 7.20 8.96
N GLN A 112 1.80 7.31 7.99
CA GLN A 112 1.22 6.13 7.33
C GLN A 112 2.24 5.38 6.46
N SER A 113 3.11 6.08 5.71
CA SER A 113 4.07 5.43 4.81
C SER A 113 5.12 4.62 5.55
N SER A 114 5.61 5.10 6.67
CA SER A 114 6.68 4.47 7.45
C SER A 114 6.17 3.62 8.61
N GLY A 115 4.96 3.90 9.13
CA GLY A 115 4.45 3.32 10.36
C GLY A 115 5.14 3.85 11.61
N GLU A 116 5.95 4.91 11.51
CA GLU A 116 6.63 5.53 12.64
C GLU A 116 5.66 6.37 13.47
N CYS A 117 5.73 6.24 14.78
CA CYS A 117 5.05 7.13 15.71
C CYS A 117 5.81 8.45 15.81
N ILE A 118 5.20 9.52 15.32
CA ILE A 118 5.81 10.85 15.22
C ILE A 118 5.46 11.78 16.37
N ALA A 119 4.47 11.41 17.18
CA ALA A 119 4.08 12.15 18.38
C ALA A 119 3.27 11.30 19.35
N GLY A 120 3.33 11.59 20.63
CA GLY A 120 2.50 10.95 21.66
C GLY A 120 3.24 9.94 22.52
N GLN A 121 2.49 9.00 23.12
CA GLN A 121 3.03 8.06 24.10
C GLN A 121 4.07 7.10 23.48
N PHE A 122 3.92 6.77 22.19
CA PHE A 122 4.76 5.82 21.49
C PHE A 122 5.77 6.47 20.53
N GLU A 123 6.04 7.77 20.68
CA GLU A 123 6.98 8.52 19.83
C GLU A 123 8.31 7.78 19.66
N GLY A 124 8.71 7.56 18.41
CA GLY A 124 9.91 6.80 18.03
C GLY A 124 9.71 5.30 17.85
N ASP A 125 8.55 4.74 18.23
CA ASP A 125 8.21 3.36 17.94
C ASP A 125 7.73 3.22 16.48
N THR A 126 7.74 1.99 15.97
CA THR A 126 7.29 1.68 14.61
C THR A 126 6.29 0.51 14.61
N LEU A 127 5.24 0.62 13.84
CA LEU A 127 4.26 -0.45 13.63
C LEU A 127 4.86 -1.60 12.82
N SER A 128 4.49 -2.83 13.16
CA SER A 128 4.92 -4.00 12.38
C SER A 128 4.15 -4.08 11.06
N VAL A 129 4.88 -4.05 9.94
CA VAL A 129 4.30 -4.25 8.60
C VAL A 129 3.88 -5.70 8.42
N ARG A 130 2.71 -5.92 7.82
CA ARG A 130 2.18 -7.25 7.49
C ARG A 130 2.32 -7.52 5.99
N PRO A 131 2.65 -8.75 5.58
CA PRO A 131 2.69 -9.12 4.18
C PRO A 131 1.34 -8.88 3.48
N ALA A 132 1.36 -8.02 2.46
CA ALA A 132 0.20 -7.71 1.63
C ALA A 132 0.64 -7.50 0.18
N ALA A 133 -0.31 -7.40 -0.74
CA ALA A 133 -0.04 -7.09 -2.14
C ALA A 133 -1.06 -6.09 -2.66
N THR A 134 -0.63 -5.14 -3.47
CA THR A 134 -1.55 -4.33 -4.28
C THR A 134 -1.61 -4.93 -5.68
N MET A 135 -2.79 -5.33 -6.13
CA MET A 135 -2.99 -5.99 -7.41
C MET A 135 -4.37 -5.67 -8.00
N PRO A 136 -4.60 -5.86 -9.32
CA PRO A 136 -5.93 -5.75 -9.90
C PRO A 136 -6.90 -6.77 -9.31
N TRP A 137 -8.17 -6.36 -9.15
CA TRP A 137 -9.24 -7.23 -8.66
C TRP A 137 -9.35 -8.56 -9.42
N ARG A 138 -9.22 -8.53 -10.77
CA ARG A 138 -9.24 -9.76 -11.57
C ARG A 138 -8.13 -10.74 -11.18
N ALA A 139 -6.93 -10.24 -10.85
CA ALA A 139 -5.81 -11.07 -10.41
C ALA A 139 -6.10 -11.70 -9.05
N PHE A 140 -6.65 -10.92 -8.10
CA PHE A 140 -7.09 -11.44 -6.81
C PHE A 140 -8.15 -12.53 -6.97
N ARG A 141 -9.21 -12.29 -7.74
CA ARG A 141 -10.29 -13.27 -7.98
C ARG A 141 -9.81 -14.53 -8.67
N GLY A 142 -8.90 -14.38 -9.64
CA GLY A 142 -8.31 -15.54 -10.36
C GLY A 142 -7.47 -16.42 -9.44
N SER A 143 -6.78 -15.82 -8.48
CA SER A 143 -5.85 -16.52 -7.57
C SER A 143 -6.51 -16.99 -6.27
N HIS A 144 -7.62 -16.35 -5.89
CA HIS A 144 -8.35 -16.58 -4.64
C HIS A 144 -9.87 -16.70 -4.93
N PRO A 145 -10.34 -17.79 -5.55
CA PRO A 145 -11.76 -17.97 -5.86
C PRO A 145 -12.65 -17.99 -4.60
N GLU A 146 -12.11 -18.39 -3.44
CA GLU A 146 -12.72 -18.37 -2.12
C GLU A 146 -12.61 -17.03 -1.41
N GLY A 147 -11.81 -16.12 -1.94
CA GLY A 147 -11.52 -14.82 -1.35
C GLY A 147 -12.76 -13.93 -1.25
N VAL A 148 -12.76 -13.06 -0.26
CA VAL A 148 -13.83 -12.08 -0.03
C VAL A 148 -13.31 -10.67 -0.18
N VAL A 149 -14.21 -9.73 -0.48
CA VAL A 149 -13.88 -8.32 -0.70
C VAL A 149 -14.67 -7.44 0.27
N LEU A 150 -14.03 -6.39 0.76
CA LEU A 150 -14.67 -5.36 1.56
C LEU A 150 -15.89 -4.83 0.81
N GLN A 151 -17.04 -4.81 1.48
CA GLN A 151 -18.25 -4.22 0.96
C GLN A 151 -18.23 -2.70 1.22
N ARG A 152 -19.03 -1.94 0.47
CA ARG A 152 -19.12 -0.48 0.60
C ARG A 152 -19.35 -0.09 2.05
N PRO A 153 -18.45 0.68 2.70
CA PRO A 153 -18.62 1.07 4.09
C PRO A 153 -19.79 2.05 4.28
N GLY A 154 -20.00 2.97 3.31
CA GLY A 154 -20.97 4.05 3.43
C GLY A 154 -20.52 5.16 4.38
N GLY A 155 -21.44 6.07 4.71
CA GLY A 155 -21.17 7.20 5.57
C GLY A 155 -20.76 8.45 4.82
N GLU A 156 -20.39 9.51 5.55
CA GLU A 156 -19.92 10.79 5.04
C GLU A 156 -18.40 10.84 5.04
N SER A 157 -17.79 11.51 4.05
CA SER A 157 -16.35 11.70 3.97
C SER A 157 -16.02 13.05 3.34
N GLU A 158 -15.09 13.81 3.94
CA GLU A 158 -14.55 15.04 3.36
C GLU A 158 -13.92 14.80 1.98
N ALA A 159 -13.40 13.59 1.72
CA ALA A 159 -12.88 13.21 0.42
C ALA A 159 -13.96 13.12 -0.67
N ALA A 160 -15.25 12.99 -0.31
CA ALA A 160 -16.36 13.00 -1.26
C ALA A 160 -16.72 14.40 -1.79
N GLY A 161 -16.11 15.45 -1.19
CA GLY A 161 -16.42 16.84 -1.52
C GLY A 161 -17.78 17.32 -0.95
N ASP A 162 -18.15 18.55 -1.29
CA ASP A 162 -19.42 19.19 -0.87
C ASP A 162 -20.61 18.68 -1.71
N GLY A 163 -20.77 17.36 -1.84
CA GLY A 163 -21.90 16.77 -2.54
C GLY A 163 -23.23 17.14 -1.90
N ASP A 164 -24.30 17.17 -2.70
CA ASP A 164 -25.67 17.49 -2.23
C ASP A 164 -26.25 16.44 -1.28
N ASP A 165 -25.61 15.27 -1.16
CA ASP A 165 -26.00 14.19 -0.26
C ASP A 165 -24.74 13.57 0.36
N PRO A 166 -24.34 14.02 1.56
CA PRO A 166 -23.14 13.52 2.25
C PRO A 166 -23.25 12.04 2.70
N ASP A 167 -24.46 11.48 2.71
CA ASP A 167 -24.67 10.07 3.06
C ASP A 167 -24.41 9.12 1.88
N ASP A 168 -24.24 9.60 0.66
CA ASP A 168 -24.09 8.78 -0.54
C ASP A 168 -22.76 9.02 -1.26
N ILE A 169 -21.67 8.45 -0.69
CA ILE A 169 -20.34 8.46 -1.33
C ILE A 169 -20.42 7.73 -2.68
N ASP A 170 -20.12 8.42 -3.77
CA ASP A 170 -19.97 7.76 -5.07
C ASP A 170 -18.60 7.10 -5.20
N TYR A 171 -18.56 5.82 -4.85
CA TYR A 171 -17.36 5.00 -5.02
C TYR A 171 -17.02 4.69 -6.50
N GLY A 172 -17.78 5.18 -7.46
CA GLY A 172 -17.53 5.03 -8.89
C GLY A 172 -16.43 5.95 -9.42
N GLU A 173 -16.24 7.10 -8.76
CA GLU A 173 -15.27 8.13 -9.13
C GLU A 173 -14.28 8.34 -7.99
N SER A 174 -12.96 8.35 -8.27
CA SER A 174 -11.97 8.68 -7.27
C SER A 174 -11.74 10.19 -7.23
N PRO A 175 -11.74 10.82 -6.04
CA PRO A 175 -11.42 12.24 -5.92
C PRO A 175 -9.96 12.54 -6.29
N TYR A 176 -9.12 11.50 -6.48
CA TYR A 176 -7.69 11.62 -6.75
C TYR A 176 -7.30 11.33 -8.21
N ASP A 177 -8.25 10.98 -9.11
CA ASP A 177 -7.94 10.63 -10.50
C ASP A 177 -7.17 11.74 -11.21
N GLU A 178 -7.64 13.00 -11.11
CA GLU A 178 -6.94 14.13 -11.69
C GLU A 178 -5.54 14.34 -11.09
N TYR A 179 -5.36 14.10 -9.79
CA TYR A 179 -4.06 14.20 -9.14
C TYR A 179 -3.08 13.17 -9.69
N PHE A 180 -3.51 11.95 -9.96
CA PHE A 180 -2.62 10.92 -10.50
C PHE A 180 -2.12 11.28 -11.90
N GLU A 181 -2.91 12.00 -12.70
CA GLU A 181 -2.57 12.43 -14.06
C GLU A 181 -1.75 13.73 -14.10
N ARG A 182 -1.88 14.61 -13.08
CA ARG A 182 -1.18 15.91 -13.03
C ARG A 182 0.33 15.74 -12.91
N GLU A 183 1.08 16.72 -13.45
CA GLU A 183 2.46 16.93 -13.07
C GLU A 183 2.54 17.44 -11.61
N GLY A 184 3.67 17.20 -10.95
CA GLY A 184 3.84 17.55 -9.54
C GLY A 184 3.39 16.44 -8.59
N PHE A 185 3.60 16.64 -7.30
CA PHE A 185 3.34 15.66 -6.25
C PHE A 185 3.09 16.33 -4.90
N GLY A 186 2.47 15.58 -3.99
CA GLY A 186 2.11 16.05 -2.66
C GLY A 186 0.80 16.84 -2.64
N TYR A 187 0.46 17.38 -1.48
CA TYR A 187 -0.81 18.02 -1.18
C TYR A 187 -1.09 19.24 -2.06
N ASP A 188 -0.10 20.10 -2.27
CA ASP A 188 -0.32 21.32 -3.05
C ASP A 188 -0.58 20.99 -4.53
N ALA A 189 0.07 19.93 -5.06
CA ALA A 189 -0.19 19.44 -6.42
C ALA A 189 -1.60 18.85 -6.58
N TYR A 190 -2.19 18.30 -5.53
CA TYR A 190 -3.59 17.87 -5.54
C TYR A 190 -4.54 19.05 -5.83
N TYR A 191 -4.25 20.23 -5.29
CA TYR A 191 -5.01 21.46 -5.59
C TYR A 191 -4.53 22.23 -6.82
N GLY A 192 -3.64 21.66 -7.62
CA GLY A 192 -3.13 22.28 -8.85
C GLY A 192 -2.00 23.28 -8.65
N GLU A 193 -1.42 23.34 -7.45
CA GLU A 193 -0.23 24.10 -7.14
C GLU A 193 0.98 23.16 -7.06
N SER A 194 2.17 23.60 -7.46
CA SER A 194 3.40 22.81 -7.32
C SER A 194 4.41 23.60 -6.53
N THR A 195 4.59 23.22 -5.26
CA THR A 195 5.51 23.89 -4.34
C THR A 195 6.74 23.06 -4.03
N ARG A 196 6.71 21.76 -4.33
CA ARG A 196 7.84 20.85 -4.14
C ARG A 196 8.61 20.66 -5.44
N GLU A 197 9.94 20.71 -5.33
CA GLU A 197 10.84 20.39 -6.43
C GLU A 197 11.27 18.93 -6.37
N TRP A 198 11.36 18.29 -7.53
CA TRP A 198 11.92 16.96 -7.71
C TRP A 198 13.24 17.08 -8.45
N ASP A 199 14.33 16.69 -7.80
CA ASP A 199 15.70 16.90 -8.26
C ASP A 199 16.31 15.71 -9.05
N ARG A 200 15.47 14.72 -9.39
CA ARG A 200 15.89 13.51 -10.13
C ARG A 200 15.36 13.55 -11.56
N GLU A 201 16.25 13.21 -12.50
CA GLU A 201 15.91 13.06 -13.93
C GLU A 201 15.68 11.60 -14.33
N ASP A 202 16.18 10.65 -13.53
CA ASP A 202 16.13 9.20 -13.79
C ASP A 202 14.83 8.54 -13.33
N LEU A 203 14.07 9.19 -12.46
CA LEU A 203 12.88 8.66 -11.82
C LEU A 203 11.87 9.79 -11.58
N GLY A 204 10.62 9.60 -12.00
CA GLY A 204 9.54 10.54 -11.72
C GLY A 204 9.04 10.45 -10.26
N PRO A 205 8.57 11.56 -9.66
CA PRO A 205 8.18 11.60 -8.23
C PRO A 205 7.04 10.64 -7.90
N LYS A 206 6.06 10.48 -8.79
CA LYS A 206 4.93 9.55 -8.62
C LYS A 206 5.16 8.17 -9.23
N THR A 207 6.42 7.83 -9.53
CA THR A 207 6.72 6.45 -9.92
C THR A 207 6.43 5.48 -8.77
N VAL A 208 5.72 4.40 -9.08
CA VAL A 208 5.43 3.35 -8.10
C VAL A 208 6.71 2.63 -7.70
N VAL A 209 6.92 2.52 -6.40
CA VAL A 209 8.04 1.83 -5.76
C VAL A 209 7.50 0.74 -4.85
N LEU A 210 8.13 -0.42 -4.85
CA LEU A 210 7.97 -1.45 -3.82
C LEU A 210 9.11 -1.29 -2.82
N GLY A 211 8.81 -0.85 -1.62
CA GLY A 211 9.77 -0.72 -0.53
C GLY A 211 9.91 -2.03 0.26
N VAL A 212 11.13 -2.45 0.47
CA VAL A 212 11.52 -3.58 1.35
C VAL A 212 12.42 -3.06 2.44
N GLU A 213 12.09 -3.38 3.68
CA GLU A 213 12.89 -3.03 4.85
C GLU A 213 13.26 -4.29 5.62
N GLU A 214 14.49 -4.37 6.07
CA GLU A 214 15.00 -5.48 6.90
C GLU A 214 16.05 -4.92 7.89
N GLY A 215 15.69 -4.88 9.16
CA GLY A 215 16.49 -4.19 10.19
C GLY A 215 16.64 -2.70 9.88
N ASP A 216 17.89 -2.24 9.84
CA ASP A 216 18.21 -0.84 9.49
C ASP A 216 18.38 -0.60 7.97
N ALA A 217 18.21 -1.63 7.15
CA ALA A 217 18.35 -1.55 5.70
C ALA A 217 17.01 -1.34 5.02
N ALA A 218 16.98 -0.42 4.05
CA ALA A 218 15.81 -0.16 3.21
C ALA A 218 16.21 -0.10 1.74
N LEU A 219 15.42 -0.71 0.86
CA LEU A 219 15.64 -0.67 -0.58
C LEU A 219 14.30 -0.58 -1.32
N GLY A 220 14.12 0.50 -2.06
CA GLY A 220 12.96 0.73 -2.91
C GLY A 220 13.21 0.23 -4.34
N PHE A 221 12.26 -0.52 -4.89
CA PHE A 221 12.31 -1.05 -6.24
C PHE A 221 11.33 -0.28 -7.14
N PRO A 222 11.82 0.67 -7.96
CA PRO A 222 10.96 1.37 -8.91
C PRO A 222 10.40 0.39 -9.95
N LEU A 223 9.08 0.37 -10.11
CA LEU A 223 8.38 -0.52 -11.03
C LEU A 223 8.98 -0.52 -12.45
N PRO A 224 9.27 0.64 -13.11
CA PRO A 224 9.84 0.64 -14.45
C PRO A 224 11.25 0.03 -14.51
N TRP A 225 12.04 0.14 -13.44
CA TRP A 225 13.38 -0.43 -13.42
C TRP A 225 13.36 -1.95 -13.28
N VAL A 226 12.47 -2.48 -12.43
CA VAL A 226 12.28 -3.94 -12.35
C VAL A 226 11.74 -4.49 -13.66
N ARG A 227 10.79 -3.80 -14.31
CA ARG A 227 10.31 -4.18 -15.67
C ARG A 227 11.45 -4.17 -16.69
N GLY A 228 12.32 -3.16 -16.65
CA GLY A 228 13.50 -3.04 -17.50
C GLY A 228 14.52 -4.17 -17.29
N ALA A 229 14.60 -4.71 -16.09
CA ALA A 229 15.42 -5.86 -15.72
C ALA A 229 14.74 -7.22 -16.04
N SER A 230 14.03 -7.31 -17.15
CA SER A 230 13.26 -8.49 -17.57
C SER A 230 12.13 -8.87 -16.61
N GLY A 231 11.70 -7.94 -15.76
CA GLY A 231 10.60 -8.12 -14.82
C GLY A 231 10.97 -8.89 -13.55
N VAL A 232 12.24 -9.21 -13.34
CA VAL A 232 12.71 -9.88 -12.12
C VAL A 232 14.04 -9.30 -11.65
N VAL A 233 14.12 -9.05 -10.34
CA VAL A 233 15.34 -8.63 -9.65
C VAL A 233 15.56 -9.54 -8.45
N GLN A 234 16.73 -10.11 -8.34
CA GLN A 234 17.17 -10.91 -7.19
C GLN A 234 18.32 -10.18 -6.51
N THR A 235 18.19 -9.89 -5.22
CA THR A 235 19.18 -9.14 -4.45
C THR A 235 19.00 -9.41 -2.95
N ALA A 236 19.90 -8.85 -2.12
CA ALA A 236 19.76 -8.91 -0.68
C ALA A 236 19.44 -7.52 -0.11
N VAL A 237 18.53 -7.47 0.86
CA VAL A 237 18.20 -6.27 1.66
C VAL A 237 18.47 -6.62 3.12
N GLY A 238 19.36 -5.90 3.80
CA GLY A 238 19.69 -6.18 5.21
C GLY A 238 20.20 -7.59 5.48
N GLY A 239 20.73 -8.27 4.45
CA GLY A 239 21.18 -9.66 4.56
C GLY A 239 20.08 -10.72 4.33
N ARG A 240 18.87 -10.31 4.04
CA ARG A 240 17.78 -11.19 3.61
C ARG A 240 17.71 -11.22 2.08
N ASP A 241 17.81 -12.41 1.51
CA ASP A 241 17.68 -12.60 0.07
C ASP A 241 16.24 -12.37 -0.37
N ALA A 242 16.06 -11.55 -1.40
CA ALA A 242 14.77 -11.11 -1.93
C ALA A 242 14.70 -11.29 -3.44
N VAL A 243 13.54 -11.71 -3.93
CA VAL A 243 13.18 -11.67 -5.33
C VAL A 243 11.97 -10.75 -5.53
N VAL A 244 12.10 -9.80 -6.45
CA VAL A 244 11.05 -8.84 -6.81
C VAL A 244 10.63 -9.08 -8.24
N PHE A 245 9.34 -9.32 -8.44
CA PHE A 245 8.72 -9.47 -9.77
C PHE A 245 7.93 -8.23 -10.14
N ALA A 246 7.98 -7.86 -11.42
CA ALA A 246 7.13 -6.83 -11.99
C ALA A 246 6.60 -7.24 -13.35
N THR A 247 5.28 -7.17 -13.53
CA THR A 247 4.59 -7.46 -14.80
C THR A 247 3.66 -6.32 -15.19
N GLU A 248 3.16 -6.34 -16.42
CA GLU A 248 2.24 -5.31 -16.90
C GLU A 248 0.87 -5.43 -16.23
N THR A 249 0.42 -6.68 -16.00
CA THR A 249 -0.95 -6.95 -15.58
C THR A 249 -1.13 -7.19 -14.08
N ALA A 250 -0.05 -7.55 -13.36
CA ALA A 250 -0.14 -7.87 -11.94
C ALA A 250 0.51 -6.82 -11.02
N GLY A 251 1.34 -5.91 -11.58
CA GLY A 251 2.06 -4.91 -10.79
C GLY A 251 3.42 -5.41 -10.29
N ILE A 252 3.82 -5.00 -9.08
CA ILE A 252 5.13 -5.30 -8.49
C ILE A 252 4.96 -6.02 -7.15
N HIS A 253 5.71 -7.11 -6.93
CA HIS A 253 5.59 -7.98 -5.77
C HIS A 253 6.94 -8.50 -5.30
N GLY A 254 7.13 -8.57 -3.97
CA GLY A 254 8.38 -9.04 -3.34
C GLY A 254 8.18 -10.31 -2.51
N TYR A 255 9.16 -11.19 -2.62
CA TYR A 255 9.20 -12.46 -1.89
C TYR A 255 10.60 -12.75 -1.36
N ALA A 256 10.70 -13.59 -0.33
CA ALA A 256 11.97 -14.20 0.04
C ALA A 256 12.48 -15.04 -1.14
N ASP A 257 13.75 -14.84 -1.49
CA ASP A 257 14.38 -15.57 -2.59
C ASP A 257 14.73 -16.99 -2.13
N PRO A 258 14.18 -18.04 -2.78
CA PRO A 258 14.55 -19.41 -2.47
C PRO A 258 15.89 -19.85 -3.10
N GLY A 259 16.57 -18.96 -3.84
CA GLY A 259 17.81 -19.26 -4.56
C GLY A 259 17.58 -19.93 -5.92
N TYR A 260 16.40 -19.77 -6.53
CA TYR A 260 16.13 -20.24 -7.88
C TYR A 260 16.55 -19.19 -8.90
N GLU A 261 16.91 -19.60 -10.10
CA GLU A 261 17.10 -18.71 -11.25
C GLU A 261 15.75 -18.51 -11.94
N PHE A 262 15.19 -17.29 -11.80
CA PHE A 262 13.90 -16.94 -12.40
C PHE A 262 14.07 -16.32 -13.79
N GLU A 263 13.35 -16.87 -14.76
CA GLU A 263 13.26 -16.32 -16.12
C GLU A 263 11.82 -15.94 -16.43
N ARG A 264 11.63 -14.79 -17.11
CA ARG A 264 10.30 -14.33 -17.50
C ARG A 264 9.71 -15.18 -18.64
N ASP A 265 8.45 -15.59 -18.50
CA ASP A 265 7.64 -16.26 -19.52
C ASP A 265 6.27 -15.57 -19.64
N GLY A 266 6.21 -14.50 -20.43
CA GLY A 266 5.03 -13.63 -20.54
C GLY A 266 4.74 -12.88 -19.24
N GLU A 267 3.57 -13.11 -18.65
CA GLU A 267 3.16 -12.53 -17.36
C GLU A 267 3.50 -13.43 -16.16
N ALA A 268 4.15 -14.56 -16.37
CA ALA A 268 4.61 -15.47 -15.34
C ALA A 268 6.15 -15.59 -15.38
N PHE A 269 6.68 -16.36 -14.45
CA PHE A 269 8.10 -16.68 -14.38
C PHE A 269 8.30 -18.19 -14.34
N VAL A 270 9.42 -18.66 -14.86
CA VAL A 270 9.82 -20.07 -14.81
C VAL A 270 11.09 -20.18 -13.98
N ALA A 271 11.09 -21.07 -13.02
CA ALA A 271 12.26 -21.38 -12.20
C ALA A 271 12.13 -22.79 -11.64
N ASP A 272 13.24 -23.50 -11.50
CA ASP A 272 13.33 -24.83 -10.89
C ASP A 272 12.26 -25.82 -11.45
N GLY A 273 12.09 -25.79 -12.79
CA GLY A 273 11.25 -26.71 -13.55
C GLY A 273 9.75 -26.45 -13.46
N THR A 274 9.31 -25.33 -12.90
CA THR A 274 7.88 -25.00 -12.79
C THR A 274 7.60 -23.52 -13.13
N ARG A 275 6.32 -23.23 -13.39
CA ARG A 275 5.82 -21.88 -13.68
C ARG A 275 5.29 -21.23 -12.40
N TRP A 276 5.65 -19.94 -12.18
CA TRP A 276 5.32 -19.15 -11.00
C TRP A 276 4.44 -17.97 -11.37
N ASP A 277 3.41 -17.76 -10.60
CA ASP A 277 2.56 -16.57 -10.67
C ASP A 277 3.19 -15.45 -9.82
N SER A 278 3.45 -14.29 -10.45
CA SER A 278 4.15 -13.18 -9.81
C SER A 278 3.34 -12.51 -8.70
N ALA A 279 2.02 -12.42 -8.85
CA ALA A 279 1.15 -11.74 -7.90
C ALA A 279 0.96 -12.54 -6.60
N THR A 280 0.96 -13.85 -6.68
CA THR A 280 0.67 -14.72 -5.53
C THR A 280 1.87 -15.49 -5.00
N GLY A 281 2.96 -15.56 -5.77
CA GLY A 281 4.12 -16.39 -5.46
C GLY A 281 3.82 -17.89 -5.51
N ARG A 282 2.72 -18.31 -6.15
CA ARG A 282 2.35 -19.73 -6.28
C ARG A 282 2.97 -20.35 -7.53
N ALA A 283 3.51 -21.54 -7.36
CA ALA A 283 3.98 -22.38 -8.47
C ALA A 283 2.87 -23.31 -8.96
N ALA A 284 2.94 -23.68 -10.25
CA ALA A 284 2.02 -24.64 -10.85
C ALA A 284 2.08 -26.05 -10.22
N ASP A 285 3.19 -26.40 -9.58
CA ASP A 285 3.38 -27.65 -8.86
C ASP A 285 2.95 -27.60 -7.38
N GLY A 286 2.37 -26.46 -6.92
CA GLY A 286 1.84 -26.28 -5.58
C GLY A 286 2.80 -25.64 -4.57
N ARG A 287 4.07 -25.43 -4.92
CA ARG A 287 5.01 -24.66 -4.09
C ARG A 287 4.56 -23.20 -3.97
N ARG A 288 5.09 -22.51 -2.96
CA ARG A 288 4.79 -21.09 -2.71
C ARG A 288 6.03 -20.36 -2.20
N LEU A 289 6.26 -19.18 -2.73
CA LEU A 289 7.22 -18.24 -2.17
C LEU A 289 6.65 -17.58 -0.91
N GLU A 290 7.50 -17.30 0.05
CA GLU A 290 7.16 -16.51 1.22
C GLU A 290 7.08 -15.02 0.81
N ARG A 291 5.90 -14.39 0.99
CA ARG A 291 5.74 -12.96 0.68
C ARG A 291 6.47 -12.12 1.73
N LEU A 292 7.25 -11.15 1.28
CA LEU A 292 7.86 -10.17 2.16
C LEU A 292 6.82 -9.16 2.67
N ALA A 293 7.08 -8.61 3.84
CA ALA A 293 6.43 -7.41 4.32
C ALA A 293 6.96 -6.23 3.48
N THR A 294 6.12 -5.65 2.66
CA THR A 294 6.49 -4.60 1.71
C THR A 294 5.51 -3.44 1.79
N ARG A 295 5.95 -2.27 1.37
CA ARG A 295 5.10 -1.09 1.16
C ARG A 295 5.09 -0.74 -0.33
N ARG A 296 3.91 -0.43 -0.88
CA ARG A 296 3.80 0.16 -2.20
C ARG A 296 3.52 1.64 -2.01
N LEU A 297 4.36 2.50 -2.61
CA LEU A 297 4.21 3.94 -2.50
C LEU A 297 4.86 4.65 -3.71
N PHE A 298 4.69 5.96 -3.79
CA PHE A 298 5.38 6.78 -4.78
C PHE A 298 6.84 7.05 -4.39
N ALA A 299 7.68 7.27 -5.40
CA ALA A 299 9.11 7.49 -5.24
C ALA A 299 9.44 8.68 -4.32
N PHE A 300 8.66 9.77 -4.37
CA PHE A 300 8.91 10.90 -3.50
C PHE A 300 8.72 10.54 -2.01
N ALA A 301 7.68 9.79 -1.68
CA ALA A 301 7.41 9.38 -0.30
C ALA A 301 8.49 8.41 0.21
N TRP A 302 8.93 7.47 -0.64
CA TRP A 302 10.05 6.60 -0.31
C TRP A 302 11.35 7.37 -0.09
N GLN A 303 11.63 8.36 -0.93
CA GLN A 303 12.82 9.20 -0.81
C GLN A 303 12.78 10.09 0.44
N ASP A 304 11.61 10.61 0.80
CA ASP A 304 11.43 11.40 2.02
C ASP A 304 11.74 10.57 3.28
N ASP A 305 11.34 9.28 3.30
CA ASP A 305 11.56 8.38 4.43
C ASP A 305 13.00 7.84 4.52
N HIS A 306 13.62 7.52 3.36
CA HIS A 306 14.88 6.75 3.33
C HIS A 306 16.03 7.45 2.61
N GLY A 307 15.78 8.62 2.02
CA GLY A 307 16.77 9.39 1.26
C GLY A 307 16.95 8.93 -0.20
N PRO A 308 17.66 9.75 -1.01
CA PRO A 308 17.78 9.56 -2.45
C PRO A 308 18.60 8.34 -2.87
N GLY A 309 19.39 7.77 -1.98
CA GLY A 309 20.23 6.59 -2.22
C GLY A 309 19.53 5.25 -1.95
N ALA A 310 18.31 5.26 -1.41
CA ALA A 310 17.61 4.04 -0.99
C ALA A 310 16.80 3.38 -2.12
N PHE A 311 17.28 3.44 -3.36
CA PHE A 311 16.65 2.79 -4.50
C PHE A 311 17.56 1.72 -5.11
N TYR A 312 16.96 0.61 -5.55
CA TYR A 312 17.61 -0.33 -6.44
C TYR A 312 18.04 0.42 -7.72
N SER A 313 19.26 0.16 -8.15
CA SER A 313 19.81 0.69 -9.43
C SER A 313 20.15 -0.50 -10.34
N PRO A 314 19.59 -0.56 -11.57
CA PRO A 314 19.88 -1.63 -12.53
C PRO A 314 21.31 -1.64 -13.03
#